data_e4a6fe91c17cefc6a8f039f11e655c25
#
_entry.id   e4a6fe91c17cefc6a8f039f11e655c25
#
_cell.length_a   1.000
_cell.length_b   1.000
_cell.length_c   1.000
_cell.angle_alpha   90.00
_cell.angle_beta   90.00
_cell.angle_gamma   90.00
#
_symmetry.space_group_name_H-M   'P 1'
#
loop_
_entity.id
_entity.type
_entity.pdbx_description
1 polymer ?
#
loop_
_entity_poly.entity_id
_entity_poly.type
_entity_poly.pdbx_seq_one_letter_code
_entity_poly.pdbx_strand_id
1 'polypeptide(L)'
;MRQSGFTLLEVLVAILVLSIGLLGLAGLMASSIRNNHSAQQRTQATWLAYDVIDRMRVNRPAAIASSDNYDVALGAASGSAGLAGADITDWKADLANALPAGDGSVDVDANREVTVIIQWNDSRGTGGSNAQQLRVDTQL
;
A
#
# COMPACT_ATOMS: atom_id res chain seq x y z
N MET A 1 65.05 -10.43 -9.44
CA MET A 1 63.64 -10.04 -9.35
C MET A 1 63.51 -8.97 -8.25
N ARG A 2 63.05 -7.76 -8.55
CA ARG A 2 62.83 -6.71 -7.53
C ARG A 2 61.45 -6.95 -6.90
N GLN A 3 61.42 -7.32 -5.65
CA GLN A 3 60.15 -7.34 -4.86
C GLN A 3 59.86 -5.88 -4.47
N SER A 4 58.78 -5.29 -5.01
CA SER A 4 58.23 -4.03 -4.55
C SER A 4 57.16 -4.35 -3.50
N GLY A 5 57.36 -3.94 -2.27
CA GLY A 5 56.38 -4.04 -1.17
C GLY A 5 55.39 -2.87 -1.27
N PHE A 6 54.15 -3.09 -0.85
CA PHE A 6 53.12 -2.05 -0.71
C PHE A 6 53.51 -1.07 0.42
N THR A 7 53.26 0.19 0.19
CA THR A 7 53.44 1.21 1.22
C THR A 7 52.24 1.22 2.16
N LEU A 8 52.45 1.59 3.42
CA LEU A 8 51.43 1.70 4.45
C LEU A 8 50.34 2.73 4.03
N LEU A 9 50.76 3.78 3.32
CA LEU A 9 49.88 4.84 2.79
C LEU A 9 48.97 4.28 1.68
N GLU A 10 49.47 3.41 0.82
CA GLU A 10 48.68 2.78 -0.27
C GLU A 10 47.56 1.89 0.28
N VAL A 11 47.84 1.11 1.32
CA VAL A 11 46.83 0.31 2.02
C VAL A 11 45.79 1.20 2.70
N LEU A 12 46.20 2.30 3.31
CA LEU A 12 45.29 3.23 3.99
C LEU A 12 44.36 3.91 3.00
N VAL A 13 44.84 4.36 1.84
CA VAL A 13 44.05 4.96 0.77
C VAL A 13 43.08 3.90 0.17
N ALA A 14 43.56 2.68 -0.03
CA ALA A 14 42.69 1.60 -0.55
C ALA A 14 41.52 1.28 0.38
N ILE A 15 41.75 1.20 1.70
CA ILE A 15 40.69 0.97 2.72
C ILE A 15 39.72 2.15 2.73
N LEU A 16 40.22 3.40 2.63
CA LEU A 16 39.36 4.58 2.62
C LEU A 16 38.45 4.59 1.41
N VAL A 17 38.94 4.33 0.20
CA VAL A 17 38.17 4.29 -1.01
C VAL A 17 37.13 3.14 -0.96
N LEU A 18 37.55 1.97 -0.47
CA LEU A 18 36.66 0.82 -0.27
C LEU A 18 35.53 1.13 0.70
N SER A 19 35.85 1.80 1.82
CA SER A 19 34.85 2.18 2.84
C SER A 19 33.79 3.13 2.29
N ILE A 20 34.18 4.13 1.51
CA ILE A 20 33.24 5.06 0.85
C ILE A 20 32.36 4.30 -0.15
N GLY A 21 32.93 3.38 -0.94
CA GLY A 21 32.18 2.55 -1.88
C GLY A 21 31.14 1.67 -1.19
N LEU A 22 31.52 1.03 -0.09
CA LEU A 22 30.59 0.18 0.70
C LEU A 22 29.48 0.98 1.36
N LEU A 23 29.76 2.18 1.87
CA LEU A 23 28.73 3.07 2.42
C LEU A 23 27.72 3.50 1.33
N GLY A 24 28.21 3.83 0.14
CA GLY A 24 27.35 4.14 -1.00
C GLY A 24 26.42 2.98 -1.36
N LEU A 25 26.96 1.76 -1.43
CA LEU A 25 26.17 0.55 -1.70
C LEU A 25 25.14 0.27 -0.62
N ALA A 26 25.52 0.43 0.67
CA ALA A 26 24.60 0.27 1.78
C ALA A 26 23.42 1.27 1.71
N GLY A 27 23.67 2.52 1.32
CA GLY A 27 22.64 3.53 1.09
C GLY A 27 21.65 3.13 -0.03
N LEU A 28 22.16 2.61 -1.15
CA LEU A 28 21.34 2.12 -2.24
C LEU A 28 20.49 0.92 -1.82
N MET A 29 21.04 -0.03 -1.07
CA MET A 29 20.26 -1.17 -0.56
C MET A 29 19.14 -0.72 0.38
N ALA A 30 19.40 0.21 1.29
CA ALA A 30 18.40 0.75 2.20
C ALA A 30 17.25 1.45 1.44
N SER A 31 17.57 2.22 0.39
CA SER A 31 16.56 2.86 -0.46
C SER A 31 15.75 1.82 -1.25
N SER A 32 16.39 0.78 -1.79
CA SER A 32 15.73 -0.30 -2.52
C SER A 32 14.73 -1.04 -1.64
N ILE A 33 15.07 -1.36 -0.39
CA ILE A 33 14.17 -2.02 0.56
C ILE A 33 12.94 -1.16 0.84
N ARG A 34 13.11 0.15 1.06
CA ARG A 34 11.99 1.08 1.28
C ARG A 34 11.04 1.13 0.08
N ASN A 35 11.60 1.19 -1.13
CA ASN A 35 10.80 1.20 -2.35
C ASN A 35 10.03 -0.11 -2.55
N ASN A 36 10.65 -1.25 -2.23
CA ASN A 36 9.98 -2.55 -2.30
C ASN A 36 8.80 -2.64 -1.32
N HIS A 37 8.95 -2.12 -0.09
CA HIS A 37 7.84 -2.08 0.87
C HIS A 37 6.68 -1.21 0.38
N SER A 38 6.96 -0.02 -0.17
CA SER A 38 5.92 0.84 -0.75
C SER A 38 5.21 0.16 -1.94
N ALA A 39 5.96 -0.49 -2.83
CA ALA A 39 5.38 -1.25 -3.94
C ALA A 39 4.50 -2.42 -3.46
N GLN A 40 4.92 -3.15 -2.42
CA GLN A 40 4.15 -4.22 -1.82
C GLN A 40 2.82 -3.70 -1.23
N GLN A 41 2.84 -2.59 -0.49
CA GLN A 41 1.63 -1.98 0.08
C GLN A 41 0.64 -1.57 -1.03
N ARG A 42 1.12 -0.99 -2.12
CA ARG A 42 0.29 -0.63 -3.28
C ARG A 42 -0.35 -1.87 -3.92
N THR A 43 0.39 -2.96 -4.03
CA THR A 43 -0.13 -4.23 -4.55
C THR A 43 -1.20 -4.80 -3.64
N GLN A 44 -0.99 -4.78 -2.32
CA GLN A 44 -1.99 -5.22 -1.34
C GLN A 44 -3.24 -4.34 -1.39
N ALA A 45 -3.09 -3.01 -1.48
CA ALA A 45 -4.22 -2.09 -1.63
C ALA A 45 -5.03 -2.40 -2.91
N THR A 46 -4.34 -2.69 -4.02
CA THR A 46 -5.02 -3.07 -5.27
C THR A 46 -5.83 -4.34 -5.11
N TRP A 47 -5.29 -5.39 -4.49
CA TRP A 47 -6.01 -6.63 -4.25
C TRP A 47 -7.23 -6.44 -3.36
N LEU A 48 -7.10 -5.67 -2.29
CA LEU A 48 -8.22 -5.39 -1.38
C LEU A 48 -9.29 -4.50 -2.03
N ALA A 49 -8.93 -3.62 -2.96
CA ALA A 49 -9.91 -2.89 -3.74
C ALA A 49 -10.74 -3.82 -4.64
N TYR A 50 -10.09 -4.77 -5.31
CA TYR A 50 -10.83 -5.75 -6.11
C TYR A 50 -11.62 -6.75 -5.27
N ASP A 51 -11.15 -7.10 -4.08
CA ASP A 51 -11.87 -7.98 -3.16
C ASP A 51 -13.25 -7.41 -2.79
N VAL A 52 -13.33 -6.15 -2.35
CA VAL A 52 -14.62 -5.52 -2.02
C VAL A 52 -15.52 -5.40 -3.26
N ILE A 53 -14.96 -5.06 -4.41
CA ILE A 53 -15.71 -4.98 -5.67
C ILE A 53 -16.30 -6.34 -6.04
N ASP A 54 -15.56 -7.44 -5.87
CA ASP A 54 -16.04 -8.78 -6.18
C ASP A 54 -17.10 -9.25 -5.16
N ARG A 55 -16.97 -8.92 -3.87
CA ARG A 55 -18.05 -9.13 -2.87
C ARG A 55 -19.32 -8.38 -3.29
N MET A 56 -19.20 -7.13 -3.74
CA MET A 56 -20.32 -6.34 -4.26
C MET A 56 -20.96 -6.97 -5.51
N ARG A 57 -20.15 -7.52 -6.42
CA ARG A 57 -20.64 -8.23 -7.61
C ARG A 57 -21.44 -9.50 -7.26
N VAL A 58 -21.00 -10.24 -6.25
CA VAL A 58 -21.72 -11.43 -5.76
C VAL A 58 -23.05 -11.02 -5.12
N ASN A 59 -23.08 -9.92 -4.38
CA ASN A 59 -24.28 -9.37 -3.73
C ASN A 59 -24.84 -8.16 -4.50
N ARG A 60 -24.80 -8.21 -5.84
CA ARG A 60 -25.16 -7.09 -6.71
C ARG A 60 -26.52 -6.46 -6.43
N PRO A 61 -27.58 -7.23 -6.13
CA PRO A 61 -28.89 -6.63 -5.84
C PRO A 61 -28.86 -5.68 -4.64
N ALA A 62 -28.06 -5.99 -3.61
CA ALA A 62 -27.88 -5.11 -2.46
C ALA A 62 -26.94 -3.95 -2.77
N ALA A 63 -25.91 -4.17 -3.59
CA ALA A 63 -24.91 -3.16 -3.93
C ALA A 63 -25.46 -2.02 -4.81
N ILE A 64 -26.47 -2.30 -5.65
CA ILE A 64 -27.13 -1.30 -6.52
C ILE A 64 -28.46 -0.81 -5.98
N ALA A 65 -28.84 -1.23 -4.78
CA ALA A 65 -30.07 -0.76 -4.14
C ALA A 65 -29.93 0.70 -3.70
N SER A 66 -31.01 1.44 -3.76
CA SER A 66 -31.07 2.84 -3.33
C SER A 66 -30.91 3.05 -1.82
N SER A 67 -30.55 2.02 -1.09
CA SER A 67 -30.34 2.00 0.37
C SER A 67 -28.88 2.14 0.79
N ASP A 68 -27.98 2.43 -0.17
CA ASP A 68 -26.54 2.69 0.07
C ASP A 68 -25.85 1.63 0.95
N ASN A 69 -26.22 0.34 0.74
CA ASN A 69 -25.85 -0.75 1.64
C ASN A 69 -24.34 -0.98 1.74
N TYR A 70 -23.59 -0.66 0.70
CA TYR A 70 -22.11 -0.77 0.68
C TYR A 70 -21.40 0.56 0.91
N ASP A 71 -22.13 1.67 1.00
CA ASP A 71 -21.53 2.97 1.19
C ASP A 71 -20.91 3.09 2.56
N VAL A 72 -19.66 3.50 2.58
CA VAL A 72 -18.90 3.73 3.80
C VAL A 72 -17.85 4.81 3.57
N ALA A 73 -17.77 5.79 4.46
CA ALA A 73 -16.74 6.81 4.43
C ALA A 73 -15.42 6.33 5.07
N LEU A 74 -14.33 7.00 4.75
CA LEU A 74 -13.07 6.86 5.48
C LEU A 74 -13.29 7.19 6.95
N GLY A 75 -12.75 6.38 7.84
CA GLY A 75 -12.86 6.54 9.29
C GLY A 75 -14.22 6.12 9.88
N ALA A 76 -15.18 5.76 9.04
CA ALA A 76 -16.50 5.31 9.49
C ALA A 76 -16.57 3.77 9.59
N ALA A 77 -17.37 3.27 10.51
CA ALA A 77 -17.77 1.87 10.53
C ALA A 77 -18.91 1.63 9.52
N SER A 78 -19.12 0.37 9.12
CA SER A 78 -20.30 0.03 8.32
C SER A 78 -21.59 0.38 9.09
N GLY A 79 -22.47 1.12 8.44
CA GLY A 79 -23.80 1.43 8.94
C GLY A 79 -24.85 0.41 8.50
N SER A 80 -24.52 -0.50 7.60
CA SER A 80 -25.44 -1.45 6.98
C SER A 80 -25.59 -2.73 7.77
N ALA A 81 -26.75 -3.37 7.62
CA ALA A 81 -27.03 -4.67 8.23
C ALA A 81 -26.89 -5.81 7.21
N GLY A 82 -26.90 -7.05 7.67
CA GLY A 82 -26.86 -8.23 6.84
C GLY A 82 -25.50 -8.46 6.15
N LEU A 83 -25.51 -9.07 4.96
CA LEU A 83 -24.29 -9.45 4.25
C LEU A 83 -23.45 -8.25 3.84
N ALA A 84 -24.06 -7.18 3.36
CA ALA A 84 -23.33 -5.98 2.96
C ALA A 84 -22.57 -5.35 4.14
N GLY A 85 -23.21 -5.27 5.32
CA GLY A 85 -22.57 -4.79 6.52
C GLY A 85 -21.44 -5.68 7.00
N ALA A 86 -21.57 -7.00 6.90
CA ALA A 86 -20.51 -7.96 7.20
C ALA A 86 -19.33 -7.82 6.23
N ASP A 87 -19.59 -7.78 4.93
CA ASP A 87 -18.58 -7.62 3.88
C ASP A 87 -17.72 -6.37 4.13
N ILE A 88 -18.35 -5.22 4.40
CA ILE A 88 -17.64 -3.97 4.66
C ILE A 88 -16.84 -4.04 5.97
N THR A 89 -17.41 -4.65 7.01
CA THR A 89 -16.73 -4.79 8.31
C THR A 89 -15.48 -5.66 8.17
N ASP A 90 -15.60 -6.80 7.51
CA ASP A 90 -14.48 -7.72 7.27
C ASP A 90 -13.43 -7.07 6.38
N TRP A 91 -13.85 -6.41 5.29
CA TRP A 91 -12.94 -5.70 4.40
C TRP A 91 -12.14 -4.59 5.11
N LYS A 92 -12.78 -3.81 5.97
CA LYS A 92 -12.06 -2.80 6.77
C LYS A 92 -11.09 -3.41 7.76
N ALA A 93 -11.43 -4.55 8.35
CA ALA A 93 -10.52 -5.31 9.20
C ALA A 93 -9.31 -5.83 8.39
N ASP A 94 -9.53 -6.33 7.17
CA ASP A 94 -8.47 -6.78 6.28
C ASP A 94 -7.54 -5.62 5.87
N LEU A 95 -8.09 -4.42 5.59
CA LEU A 95 -7.30 -3.22 5.33
C LEU A 95 -6.42 -2.83 6.52
N ALA A 96 -6.99 -2.82 7.72
CA ALA A 96 -6.26 -2.48 8.94
C ALA A 96 -5.14 -3.48 9.27
N ASN A 97 -5.34 -4.76 8.94
CA ASN A 97 -4.36 -5.83 9.16
C ASN A 97 -3.26 -5.85 8.10
N ALA A 98 -3.58 -5.55 6.84
CA ALA A 98 -2.65 -5.65 5.71
C ALA A 98 -1.82 -4.39 5.49
N LEU A 99 -2.35 -3.21 5.82
CA LEU A 99 -1.75 -1.91 5.50
C LEU A 99 -1.53 -1.08 6.79
N PRO A 100 -0.41 -0.35 6.90
CA PRO A 100 -0.15 0.53 8.04
C PRO A 100 -1.21 1.64 8.12
N ALA A 101 -1.99 1.68 9.20
CA ALA A 101 -3.14 2.58 9.35
C ALA A 101 -4.10 2.51 8.15
N GLY A 102 -4.30 1.28 7.63
CA GLY A 102 -5.14 1.03 6.46
C GLY A 102 -6.61 1.28 6.76
N ASP A 103 -7.27 2.00 5.87
CA ASP A 103 -8.71 2.23 5.88
C ASP A 103 -9.22 2.42 4.45
N GLY A 104 -10.53 2.36 4.25
CA GLY A 104 -11.11 2.52 2.94
C GLY A 104 -12.51 3.11 2.96
N SER A 105 -12.90 3.67 1.84
CA SER A 105 -14.26 4.11 1.55
C SER A 105 -14.79 3.44 0.30
N VAL A 106 -16.09 3.23 0.27
CA VAL A 106 -16.85 2.78 -0.90
C VAL A 106 -17.99 3.76 -1.08
N ASP A 107 -18.22 4.19 -2.30
CA ASP A 107 -19.31 5.06 -2.71
C ASP A 107 -19.95 4.49 -3.98
N VAL A 108 -21.24 4.33 -3.99
CA VAL A 108 -22.02 3.80 -5.12
C VAL A 108 -22.99 4.87 -5.60
N ASP A 109 -22.75 5.40 -6.78
CA ASP A 109 -23.58 6.47 -7.31
C ASP A 109 -24.90 5.94 -7.96
N ALA A 110 -25.80 6.88 -8.31
CA ALA A 110 -27.06 6.57 -8.95
C ALA A 110 -26.91 5.90 -10.34
N ASN A 111 -25.75 6.01 -10.99
CA ASN A 111 -25.42 5.39 -12.27
C ASN A 111 -24.81 4.00 -12.10
N ARG A 112 -24.70 3.50 -10.86
CA ARG A 112 -24.04 2.24 -10.50
C ARG A 112 -22.52 2.27 -10.73
N GLU A 113 -21.93 3.46 -10.74
CA GLU A 113 -20.49 3.61 -10.65
C GLU A 113 -20.07 3.44 -9.19
N VAL A 114 -19.05 2.63 -8.98
CA VAL A 114 -18.46 2.38 -7.68
C VAL A 114 -17.12 3.04 -7.63
N THR A 115 -16.94 3.90 -6.66
CA THR A 115 -15.63 4.47 -6.28
C THR A 115 -15.14 3.81 -5.01
N VAL A 116 -14.02 3.10 -5.09
CA VAL A 116 -13.30 2.55 -3.93
C VAL A 116 -12.05 3.39 -3.70
N ILE A 117 -11.88 3.91 -2.49
CA ILE A 117 -10.66 4.60 -2.08
C ILE A 117 -10.07 3.83 -0.92
N ILE A 118 -8.79 3.45 -1.02
CA ILE A 118 -8.02 2.85 0.07
C ILE A 118 -6.94 3.84 0.47
N GLN A 119 -6.81 4.08 1.77
CA GLN A 119 -5.81 4.97 2.34
C GLN A 119 -4.92 4.21 3.31
N TRP A 120 -3.61 4.51 3.29
CA TRP A 120 -2.64 3.94 4.23
C TRP A 120 -1.47 4.89 4.51
N ASN A 121 -0.68 4.56 5.52
CA ASN A 121 0.51 5.33 5.86
C ASN A 121 1.76 4.73 5.18
N ASP A 122 2.27 5.40 4.16
CA ASP A 122 3.51 5.05 3.43
C ASP A 122 4.67 6.01 3.79
N SER A 123 4.64 6.69 4.93
CA SER A 123 5.66 7.67 5.32
C SER A 123 7.09 7.10 5.42
N ARG A 124 7.24 5.78 5.47
CA ARG A 124 8.53 5.07 5.47
C ARG A 124 9.10 4.84 4.07
N GLY A 125 8.28 4.97 3.04
CA GLY A 125 8.68 4.89 1.63
C GLY A 125 9.50 6.11 1.21
N THR A 126 10.27 5.97 0.13
CA THR A 126 11.00 7.10 -0.46
C THR A 126 10.00 8.04 -1.14
N GLY A 127 9.80 9.22 -0.59
CA GLY A 127 8.77 10.17 -1.05
C GLY A 127 7.33 9.75 -0.70
N GLY A 128 7.16 8.85 0.27
CA GLY A 128 5.86 8.38 0.73
C GLY A 128 5.09 9.43 1.56
N SER A 129 3.77 9.25 1.64
CA SER A 129 2.85 10.10 2.40
C SER A 129 2.28 9.34 3.59
N ASN A 130 1.93 10.05 4.67
CA ASN A 130 1.17 9.47 5.78
C ASN A 130 -0.31 9.19 5.43
N ALA A 131 -0.79 9.68 4.29
CA ALA A 131 -2.12 9.48 3.75
C ALA A 131 -2.02 9.15 2.25
N GLN A 132 -1.29 8.08 1.91
CA GLN A 132 -1.22 7.57 0.54
C GLN A 132 -2.58 6.98 0.17
N GLN A 133 -3.06 7.26 -1.03
CA GLN A 133 -4.35 6.76 -1.50
C GLN A 133 -4.23 5.99 -2.82
N LEU A 134 -5.06 4.97 -2.95
CA LEU A 134 -5.40 4.29 -4.19
C LEU A 134 -6.89 4.51 -4.45
N ARG A 135 -7.25 4.97 -5.64
CA ARG A 135 -8.64 5.08 -6.10
C ARG A 135 -8.86 4.11 -7.25
N VAL A 136 -9.96 3.40 -7.18
CA VAL A 136 -10.44 2.50 -8.24
C VAL A 136 -11.89 2.86 -8.54
N ASP A 137 -12.18 3.16 -9.80
CA ASP A 137 -13.53 3.43 -10.29
C ASP A 137 -13.94 2.26 -11.20
N THR A 138 -15.15 1.73 -11.00
CA THR A 138 -15.71 0.63 -11.79
C THR A 138 -17.22 0.75 -11.86
N GLN A 139 -17.87 -0.07 -12.72
CA GLN A 139 -19.32 -0.16 -12.82
C GLN A 139 -19.78 -1.57 -12.44
N LEU A 140 -20.92 -1.66 -11.71
CA LEU A 140 -21.55 -2.92 -11.29
C LEU A 140 -22.62 -3.40 -12.27
#